data_7cf8a456a7d4c8b1a600549488d294a9
#
_entry.id   7cf8a456a7d4c8b1a600549488d294a9
#
_cell.length_a   1.000
_cell.length_b   1.000
_cell.length_c   1.000
_cell.angle_alpha   90.00
_cell.angle_beta   90.00
_cell.angle_gamma   90.00
#
_symmetry.space_group_name_H-M   'P 1'
#
loop_
_entity.id
_entity.type
_entity.pdbx_description
1 polymer ?
#
loop_
_entity_poly.entity_id
_entity_poly.type
_entity_poly.pdbx_seq_one_letter_code
_entity_poly.pdbx_strand_id
1 'polypeptide(L)'
;HKGNIMKFTEGGFRDWGYALLQKEFGATLIDGGPWCKFKNPKTGREVIVKDVIADAFLQQILLRPAEYDVIATLNLNGDYISDALAAQVGGIGIAPGANLSDSVAMFEATHGTAPKYAGKDYVNPGSEILSAEMMLRHMGWTEAADLIISSMEKSILSKKVTYDFARLLEGATQVSCSGFGQVMIE
;
A
#
# COMPACT_ATOMS: atom_id res chain seq x y z
N HIS A 1 -14.07 1.42 -1.00
CA HIS A 1 -14.20 1.49 -2.46
C HIS A 1 -15.17 0.43 -2.97
N LYS A 2 -16.11 0.79 -3.83
CA LYS A 2 -17.06 -0.15 -4.42
C LYS A 2 -17.42 0.23 -5.88
N GLY A 3 -17.63 -0.79 -6.72
CA GLY A 3 -18.26 -0.61 -8.01
C GLY A 3 -19.77 -0.31 -7.85
N ASN A 4 -20.34 0.46 -8.77
CA ASN A 4 -21.76 0.83 -8.71
C ASN A 4 -22.68 -0.14 -9.45
N ILE A 5 -22.14 -0.87 -10.42
CA ILE A 5 -22.90 -1.78 -11.29
C ILE A 5 -23.17 -3.13 -10.62
N MET A 6 -22.17 -3.70 -9.96
CA MET A 6 -22.22 -5.02 -9.34
C MET A 6 -22.94 -4.99 -7.99
N LYS A 7 -24.27 -5.02 -8.02
CA LYS A 7 -25.11 -4.82 -6.82
C LYS A 7 -24.93 -5.91 -5.75
N PHE A 8 -24.75 -7.16 -6.16
CA PHE A 8 -24.65 -8.29 -5.22
C PHE A 8 -23.26 -8.45 -4.61
N THR A 9 -22.21 -8.25 -5.39
CA THR A 9 -20.82 -8.36 -4.93
C THR A 9 -20.36 -7.07 -4.24
N GLU A 10 -20.24 -6.00 -4.99
CA GLU A 10 -19.78 -4.69 -4.49
C GLU A 10 -20.75 -4.07 -3.47
N GLY A 11 -22.05 -4.16 -3.76
CA GLY A 11 -23.09 -3.70 -2.83
C GLY A 11 -23.13 -4.52 -1.55
N GLY A 12 -22.99 -5.85 -1.66
CA GLY A 12 -22.89 -6.74 -0.51
C GLY A 12 -21.65 -6.44 0.35
N PHE A 13 -20.49 -6.25 -0.28
CA PHE A 13 -19.26 -5.87 0.42
C PHE A 13 -19.45 -4.57 1.25
N ARG A 14 -20.05 -3.55 0.65
CA ARG A 14 -20.39 -2.30 1.35
C ARG A 14 -21.28 -2.57 2.56
N ASP A 15 -22.40 -3.24 2.36
CA ASP A 15 -23.42 -3.46 3.38
C ASP A 15 -22.90 -4.30 4.55
N TRP A 16 -22.12 -5.34 4.25
CA TRP A 16 -21.45 -6.16 5.25
C TRP A 16 -20.38 -5.36 6.02
N GLY A 17 -19.64 -4.50 5.34
CA GLY A 17 -18.66 -3.63 5.97
C GLY A 17 -19.32 -2.71 7.02
N TYR A 18 -20.40 -2.03 6.68
CA TYR A 18 -21.12 -1.18 7.63
C TYR A 18 -21.78 -1.98 8.76
N ALA A 19 -22.38 -3.13 8.46
CA ALA A 19 -22.98 -3.99 9.48
C ALA A 19 -21.92 -4.49 10.49
N LEU A 20 -20.75 -4.90 10.01
CA LEU A 20 -19.63 -5.31 10.85
C LEU A 20 -19.16 -4.17 11.76
N LEU A 21 -18.98 -2.99 11.22
CA LEU A 21 -18.53 -1.82 11.99
C LEU A 21 -19.50 -1.46 13.11
N GLN A 22 -20.78 -1.52 12.85
CA GLN A 22 -21.81 -1.28 13.87
C GLN A 22 -21.79 -2.38 14.95
N LYS A 23 -21.71 -3.63 14.53
CA LYS A 23 -21.74 -4.81 15.43
C LYS A 23 -20.50 -4.92 16.30
N GLU A 24 -19.31 -4.84 15.70
CA GLU A 24 -18.04 -5.15 16.39
C GLU A 24 -17.38 -3.91 17.02
N PHE A 25 -17.60 -2.72 16.45
CA PHE A 25 -16.96 -1.48 16.90
C PHE A 25 -17.93 -0.44 17.45
N GLY A 26 -19.23 -0.73 17.47
CA GLY A 26 -20.25 0.22 17.95
C GLY A 26 -20.32 1.50 17.11
N ALA A 27 -20.03 1.39 15.81
CA ALA A 27 -20.01 2.56 14.93
C ALA A 27 -21.37 3.24 14.86
N THR A 28 -21.37 4.57 14.94
CA THR A 28 -22.56 5.42 14.83
C THR A 28 -22.68 6.01 13.43
N LEU A 29 -23.92 6.13 12.94
CA LEU A 29 -24.17 6.70 11.62
C LEU A 29 -23.90 8.21 11.62
N ILE A 30 -23.42 8.71 10.49
CA ILE A 30 -23.24 10.14 10.22
C ILE A 30 -24.41 10.60 9.35
N ASP A 31 -25.12 11.63 9.77
CA ASP A 31 -26.22 12.26 9.04
C ASP A 31 -27.29 11.28 8.50
N GLY A 32 -27.58 10.23 9.26
CA GLY A 32 -28.54 9.20 8.87
C GLY A 32 -27.98 8.05 8.04
N GLY A 33 -26.69 8.06 7.76
CA GLY A 33 -25.96 6.98 7.10
C GLY A 33 -25.96 7.06 5.57
N PRO A 34 -25.29 6.08 4.88
CA PRO A 34 -24.66 4.89 5.44
C PRO A 34 -23.29 5.13 6.09
N TRP A 35 -22.65 6.27 5.86
CA TRP A 35 -21.37 6.60 6.46
C TRP A 35 -21.44 6.53 7.98
N CYS A 36 -20.37 6.05 8.59
CA CYS A 36 -20.34 5.88 10.03
C CYS A 36 -18.96 6.24 10.61
N LYS A 37 -18.93 6.36 11.93
CA LYS A 37 -17.70 6.64 12.67
C LYS A 37 -17.65 5.83 13.96
N PHE A 38 -16.43 5.53 14.41
CA PHE A 38 -16.17 4.87 15.68
C PHE A 38 -14.82 5.30 16.26
N LYS A 39 -14.59 5.01 17.53
CA LYS A 39 -13.26 5.17 18.13
C LYS A 39 -12.45 3.89 18.00
N ASN A 40 -11.27 3.98 17.41
CA ASN A 40 -10.35 2.83 17.34
C ASN A 40 -10.00 2.38 18.78
N PRO A 41 -10.27 1.12 19.16
CA PRO A 41 -10.08 0.65 20.54
C PRO A 41 -8.60 0.62 20.98
N LYS A 42 -7.66 0.55 20.05
CA LYS A 42 -6.22 0.54 20.35
C LYS A 42 -5.64 1.94 20.48
N THR A 43 -6.07 2.89 19.67
CA THR A 43 -5.46 4.22 19.59
C THR A 43 -6.33 5.33 20.19
N GLY A 44 -7.61 5.08 20.41
CA GLY A 44 -8.60 6.07 20.85
C GLY A 44 -8.97 7.12 19.79
N ARG A 45 -8.35 7.09 18.61
CA ARG A 45 -8.63 8.03 17.52
C ARG A 45 -9.99 7.76 16.88
N GLU A 46 -10.68 8.80 16.48
CA GLU A 46 -11.91 8.68 15.68
C GLU A 46 -11.56 8.20 14.26
N VAL A 47 -12.27 7.20 13.80
CA VAL A 47 -12.19 6.66 12.44
C VAL A 47 -13.53 6.93 11.74
N ILE A 48 -13.46 7.57 10.59
CA ILE A 48 -14.61 7.80 9.71
C ILE A 48 -14.55 6.77 8.59
N VAL A 49 -15.64 6.04 8.40
CA VAL A 49 -15.76 5.06 7.33
C VAL A 49 -16.82 5.51 6.34
N LYS A 50 -16.41 5.62 5.08
CA LYS A 50 -17.27 6.05 3.98
C LYS A 50 -17.12 5.11 2.79
N ASP A 51 -18.18 4.84 2.06
CA ASP A 51 -18.07 4.19 0.77
C ASP A 51 -17.93 5.22 -0.34
N VAL A 52 -17.16 4.85 -1.35
CA VAL A 52 -16.94 5.71 -2.53
C VAL A 52 -17.14 4.87 -3.79
N ILE A 53 -17.92 5.37 -4.73
CA ILE A 53 -18.16 4.74 -6.02
C ILE A 53 -16.85 4.76 -6.83
N ALA A 54 -16.54 3.67 -7.55
CA ALA A 54 -15.26 3.42 -8.19
C ALA A 54 -14.77 4.55 -9.10
N ASP A 55 -15.61 5.06 -9.98
CA ASP A 55 -15.26 6.16 -10.89
C ASP A 55 -14.95 7.47 -10.15
N ALA A 56 -15.77 7.82 -9.16
CA ALA A 56 -15.52 8.96 -8.29
C ALA A 56 -14.24 8.78 -7.47
N PHE A 57 -13.98 7.55 -6.99
CA PHE A 57 -12.79 7.24 -6.21
C PHE A 57 -11.51 7.43 -7.03
N LEU A 58 -11.46 6.91 -8.26
CA LEU A 58 -10.30 7.07 -9.15
C LEU A 58 -9.97 8.54 -9.41
N GLN A 59 -10.99 9.41 -9.50
CA GLN A 59 -10.77 10.84 -9.58
C GLN A 59 -10.26 11.43 -8.25
N GLN A 60 -10.87 11.05 -7.14
CA GLN A 60 -10.59 11.64 -5.82
C GLN A 60 -9.20 11.31 -5.31
N ILE A 61 -8.70 10.10 -5.53
CA ILE A 61 -7.34 9.72 -5.12
C ILE A 61 -6.23 10.50 -5.84
N LEU A 62 -6.52 11.04 -7.03
CA LEU A 62 -5.61 11.93 -7.76
C LEU A 62 -5.68 13.38 -7.25
N LEU A 63 -6.89 13.86 -6.99
CA LEU A 63 -7.14 15.26 -6.64
C LEU A 63 -7.02 15.54 -5.15
N ARG A 64 -7.35 14.57 -4.30
CA ARG A 64 -7.47 14.72 -2.84
C ARG A 64 -6.95 13.49 -2.09
N PRO A 65 -5.72 13.01 -2.35
CA PRO A 65 -5.20 11.78 -1.74
C PRO A 65 -5.17 11.84 -0.21
N ALA A 66 -4.96 13.02 0.38
CA ALA A 66 -4.92 13.22 1.82
C ALA A 66 -6.26 12.95 2.57
N GLU A 67 -7.35 12.73 1.84
CA GLU A 67 -8.63 12.33 2.45
C GLU A 67 -8.72 10.83 2.76
N TYR A 68 -7.72 10.05 2.36
CA TYR A 68 -7.73 8.57 2.44
C TYR A 68 -6.51 8.05 3.18
N ASP A 69 -6.73 7.40 4.32
CA ASP A 69 -5.66 6.73 5.08
C ASP A 69 -5.60 5.24 4.77
N VAL A 70 -6.77 4.59 4.68
CA VAL A 70 -6.89 3.16 4.44
C VAL A 70 -8.01 2.91 3.43
N ILE A 71 -7.74 2.06 2.45
CA ILE A 71 -8.69 1.70 1.40
C ILE A 71 -9.04 0.23 1.54
N ALA A 72 -10.30 -0.07 1.88
CA ALA A 72 -10.85 -1.42 1.84
C ALA A 72 -11.57 -1.66 0.52
N THR A 73 -11.25 -2.74 -0.18
CA THR A 73 -11.80 -3.04 -1.49
C THR A 73 -11.78 -4.55 -1.77
N LEU A 74 -12.51 -4.99 -2.80
CA LEU A 74 -12.46 -6.36 -3.26
C LEU A 74 -11.21 -6.60 -4.12
N ASN A 75 -10.84 -7.89 -4.27
CA ASN A 75 -9.61 -8.36 -4.89
C ASN A 75 -9.28 -7.66 -6.22
N LEU A 76 -10.12 -7.77 -7.24
CA LEU A 76 -9.85 -7.22 -8.57
C LEU A 76 -9.67 -5.69 -8.57
N ASN A 77 -10.56 -4.98 -7.89
CA ASN A 77 -10.47 -3.52 -7.79
C ASN A 77 -9.25 -3.10 -6.97
N GLY A 78 -8.91 -3.87 -5.94
CA GLY A 78 -7.72 -3.65 -5.12
C GLY A 78 -6.44 -3.77 -5.93
N ASP A 79 -6.35 -4.80 -6.76
CA ASP A 79 -5.22 -5.05 -7.65
C ASP A 79 -5.00 -3.85 -8.61
N TYR A 80 -6.05 -3.39 -9.28
CA TYR A 80 -5.95 -2.22 -10.16
C TYR A 80 -5.59 -0.92 -9.43
N ILE A 81 -6.17 -0.71 -8.24
CA ILE A 81 -5.99 0.54 -7.49
C ILE A 81 -4.60 0.58 -6.87
N SER A 82 -4.11 -0.52 -6.31
CA SER A 82 -2.79 -0.56 -5.68
C SER A 82 -1.68 -0.23 -6.68
N ASP A 83 -1.74 -0.78 -7.88
CA ASP A 83 -0.77 -0.47 -8.93
C ASP A 83 -0.85 0.98 -9.42
N ALA A 84 -2.08 1.49 -9.58
CA ALA A 84 -2.30 2.89 -9.96
C ALA A 84 -1.77 3.87 -8.89
N LEU A 85 -1.95 3.55 -7.62
CA LEU A 85 -1.41 4.35 -6.51
C LEU A 85 0.11 4.23 -6.40
N ALA A 86 0.66 3.04 -6.56
CA ALA A 86 2.10 2.81 -6.59
C ALA A 86 2.77 3.64 -7.69
N ALA A 87 2.15 3.75 -8.86
CA ALA A 87 2.65 4.55 -9.97
C ALA A 87 2.79 6.05 -9.62
N GLN A 88 1.97 6.58 -8.72
CA GLN A 88 2.01 7.98 -8.29
C GLN A 88 3.18 8.29 -7.35
N VAL A 89 3.69 7.28 -6.65
CA VAL A 89 4.76 7.45 -5.65
C VAL A 89 6.11 6.88 -6.09
N GLY A 90 6.22 6.40 -7.32
CA GLY A 90 7.50 5.93 -7.86
C GLY A 90 7.42 4.62 -8.64
N GLY A 91 6.30 3.92 -8.61
CA GLY A 91 6.06 2.69 -9.34
C GLY A 91 5.98 1.43 -8.45
N ILE A 92 5.60 0.33 -9.08
CA ILE A 92 5.42 -0.96 -8.38
C ILE A 92 6.72 -1.55 -7.80
N GLY A 93 7.88 -1.07 -8.24
CA GLY A 93 9.19 -1.49 -7.72
C GLY A 93 9.43 -1.13 -6.24
N ILE A 94 8.55 -0.32 -5.62
CA ILE A 94 8.60 0.03 -4.20
C ILE A 94 7.31 -0.30 -3.44
N ALA A 95 6.35 -0.98 -4.08
CA ALA A 95 5.10 -1.33 -3.44
C ALA A 95 5.23 -2.66 -2.70
N PRO A 96 5.15 -2.70 -1.36
CA PRO A 96 5.20 -3.95 -0.60
C PRO A 96 3.87 -4.69 -0.66
N GLY A 97 3.89 -6.00 -0.46
CA GLY A 97 2.72 -6.84 -0.39
C GLY A 97 2.71 -7.78 0.81
N ALA A 98 1.51 -8.07 1.31
CA ALA A 98 1.30 -9.04 2.35
C ALA A 98 -0.05 -9.76 2.18
N ASN A 99 -0.04 -11.08 2.44
CA ASN A 99 -1.23 -11.91 2.50
C ASN A 99 -1.35 -12.41 3.95
N LEU A 100 -2.39 -12.00 4.63
CA LEU A 100 -2.57 -12.23 6.07
C LEU A 100 -3.78 -13.13 6.34
N SER A 101 -3.61 -14.10 7.22
CA SER A 101 -4.69 -14.89 7.80
C SER A 101 -4.58 -14.86 9.33
N ASP A 102 -5.49 -15.57 10.02
CA ASP A 102 -5.46 -15.64 11.48
C ASP A 102 -4.20 -16.31 12.05
N SER A 103 -3.55 -17.17 11.29
CA SER A 103 -2.43 -17.99 11.76
C SER A 103 -1.17 -17.92 10.91
N VAL A 104 -1.26 -17.39 9.70
CA VAL A 104 -0.14 -17.34 8.75
C VAL A 104 -0.10 -15.98 8.10
N ALA A 105 1.10 -15.42 7.94
CA ALA A 105 1.38 -14.23 7.18
C ALA A 105 2.43 -14.53 6.10
N MET A 106 2.19 -14.10 4.87
CA MET A 106 3.14 -14.18 3.76
C MET A 106 3.42 -12.76 3.27
N PHE A 107 4.68 -12.45 3.06
CA PHE A 107 5.13 -11.15 2.59
C PHE A 107 5.89 -11.34 1.28
N GLU A 108 5.51 -10.61 0.26
CA GLU A 108 6.04 -10.76 -1.08
C GLU A 108 6.00 -9.44 -1.85
N ALA A 109 6.83 -9.29 -2.86
CA ALA A 109 6.72 -8.18 -3.79
C ALA A 109 5.37 -8.22 -4.53
N THR A 110 4.75 -7.07 -4.76
CA THR A 110 3.45 -7.00 -5.47
C THR A 110 3.57 -7.23 -6.97
N HIS A 111 4.76 -6.99 -7.54
CA HIS A 111 4.99 -7.17 -8.98
C HIS A 111 5.26 -8.64 -9.37
N GLY A 112 5.03 -8.99 -10.63
CA GLY A 112 5.34 -10.29 -11.19
C GLY A 112 6.84 -10.53 -11.40
N THR A 113 7.19 -11.69 -11.95
CA THR A 113 8.58 -12.18 -12.12
C THR A 113 9.39 -11.42 -13.18
N ALA A 114 8.78 -10.63 -14.04
CA ALA A 114 9.42 -9.84 -15.10
C ALA A 114 10.54 -10.58 -15.86
N PRO A 115 10.26 -11.72 -16.54
CA PRO A 115 11.26 -12.65 -17.03
C PRO A 115 12.27 -12.02 -18.01
N LYS A 116 11.89 -10.94 -18.70
CA LYS A 116 12.81 -10.22 -19.61
C LYS A 116 13.98 -9.53 -18.89
N TYR A 117 13.89 -9.37 -17.57
CA TYR A 117 14.94 -8.77 -16.73
C TYR A 117 15.72 -9.81 -15.92
N ALA A 118 15.34 -11.08 -16.00
CA ALA A 118 16.02 -12.15 -15.28
C ALA A 118 17.52 -12.16 -15.59
N GLY A 119 18.35 -12.26 -14.55
CA GLY A 119 19.82 -12.30 -14.65
C GLY A 119 20.50 -10.98 -15.05
N LYS A 120 19.77 -9.87 -15.16
CA LYS A 120 20.34 -8.59 -15.60
C LYS A 120 20.78 -7.65 -14.48
N ASP A 121 20.53 -8.00 -13.23
CA ASP A 121 20.84 -7.16 -12.06
C ASP A 121 20.33 -5.71 -12.22
N TYR A 122 19.10 -5.54 -12.69
CA TYR A 122 18.63 -4.25 -13.20
C TYR A 122 17.43 -3.65 -12.46
N VAL A 123 16.49 -4.52 -11.99
CA VAL A 123 15.23 -4.07 -11.39
C VAL A 123 15.42 -3.45 -10.01
N ASN A 124 14.45 -2.63 -9.59
CA ASN A 124 14.42 -2.07 -8.25
C ASN A 124 14.04 -3.17 -7.23
N PRO A 125 14.87 -3.44 -6.20
CA PRO A 125 14.55 -4.43 -5.18
C PRO A 125 13.64 -3.88 -4.06
N GLY A 126 13.23 -2.63 -4.14
CA GLY A 126 12.54 -1.92 -3.06
C GLY A 126 11.23 -2.57 -2.62
N SER A 127 10.45 -3.13 -3.55
CA SER A 127 9.20 -3.84 -3.23
C SER A 127 9.45 -5.04 -2.30
N GLU A 128 10.45 -5.87 -2.62
CA GLU A 128 10.82 -7.03 -1.79
C GLU A 128 11.41 -6.60 -0.44
N ILE A 129 12.27 -5.58 -0.44
CA ILE A 129 12.87 -5.03 0.78
C ILE A 129 11.80 -4.46 1.71
N LEU A 130 10.83 -3.72 1.18
CA LEU A 130 9.72 -3.16 1.97
C LEU A 130 8.74 -4.25 2.42
N SER A 131 8.57 -5.33 1.65
CA SER A 131 7.81 -6.49 2.09
C SER A 131 8.50 -7.19 3.28
N ALA A 132 9.82 -7.30 3.25
CA ALA A 132 10.61 -7.78 4.39
C ALA A 132 10.52 -6.82 5.60
N GLU A 133 10.49 -5.51 5.39
CA GLU A 133 10.23 -4.53 6.44
C GLU A 133 8.86 -4.78 7.12
N MET A 134 7.81 -4.94 6.32
CA MET A 134 6.47 -5.27 6.85
C MET A 134 6.48 -6.58 7.65
N MET A 135 7.21 -7.60 7.19
CA MET A 135 7.38 -8.87 7.91
C MET A 135 8.04 -8.66 9.27
N LEU A 136 9.14 -7.91 9.33
CA LEU A 136 9.83 -7.61 10.58
C LEU A 136 8.92 -6.86 11.55
N ARG A 137 8.17 -5.90 11.07
CA ARG A 137 7.19 -5.15 11.87
C ARG A 137 6.05 -6.04 12.36
N HIS A 138 5.56 -6.97 11.53
CA HIS A 138 4.57 -7.96 11.93
C HIS A 138 5.07 -8.88 13.06
N MET A 139 6.34 -9.25 13.02
CA MET A 139 7.00 -10.05 14.08
C MET A 139 7.34 -9.24 15.33
N GLY A 140 7.12 -7.93 15.35
CA GLY A 140 7.47 -7.05 16.46
C GLY A 140 8.93 -6.59 16.48
N TRP A 141 9.70 -6.83 15.43
CA TRP A 141 11.09 -6.39 15.30
C TRP A 141 11.17 -4.98 14.73
N THR A 142 10.54 -4.05 15.44
CA THR A 142 10.33 -2.67 14.98
C THR A 142 11.62 -1.91 14.72
N GLU A 143 12.65 -2.09 15.55
CA GLU A 143 13.95 -1.44 15.37
C GLU A 143 14.61 -1.87 14.05
N ALA A 144 14.55 -3.14 13.69
CA ALA A 144 15.09 -3.65 12.43
C ALA A 144 14.29 -3.11 11.23
N ALA A 145 12.95 -3.04 11.35
CA ALA A 145 12.09 -2.44 10.34
C ALA A 145 12.40 -0.95 10.14
N ASP A 146 12.57 -0.19 11.21
CA ASP A 146 12.90 1.25 11.16
C ASP A 146 14.28 1.50 10.53
N LEU A 147 15.25 0.61 10.74
CA LEU A 147 16.54 0.67 10.06
C LEU A 147 16.42 0.54 8.55
N ILE A 148 15.58 -0.37 8.06
CA ILE A 148 15.33 -0.53 6.61
C ILE A 148 14.74 0.75 6.03
N ILE A 149 13.72 1.33 6.66
CA ILE A 149 13.10 2.58 6.20
C ILE A 149 14.13 3.72 6.17
N SER A 150 14.86 3.90 7.27
CA SER A 150 15.88 4.96 7.37
C SER A 150 17.00 4.81 6.32
N SER A 151 17.43 3.58 6.06
CA SER A 151 18.44 3.25 5.07
C SER A 151 17.95 3.53 3.65
N MET A 152 16.73 3.12 3.32
CA MET A 152 16.12 3.38 2.01
C MET A 152 15.95 4.89 1.78
N GLU A 153 15.47 5.65 2.77
CA GLU A 153 15.34 7.09 2.70
C GLU A 153 16.68 7.76 2.39
N LYS A 154 17.74 7.41 3.12
CA LYS A 154 19.10 7.94 2.89
C LYS A 154 19.59 7.60 1.49
N SER A 155 19.36 6.37 1.03
CA SER A 155 19.77 5.93 -0.32
C SER A 155 19.09 6.76 -1.42
N ILE A 156 17.79 6.99 -1.29
CA ILE A 156 17.04 7.82 -2.25
C ILE A 156 17.52 9.28 -2.21
N LEU A 157 17.72 9.84 -1.01
CA LEU A 157 18.22 11.21 -0.84
C LEU A 157 19.64 11.39 -1.40
N SER A 158 20.47 10.35 -1.35
CA SER A 158 21.82 10.37 -1.96
C SER A 158 21.79 10.36 -3.48
N LYS A 159 20.60 10.15 -4.08
CA LYS A 159 20.39 10.03 -5.53
C LYS A 159 21.12 8.86 -6.19
N LYS A 160 21.57 7.87 -5.43
CA LYS A 160 22.10 6.59 -5.94
C LYS A 160 20.95 5.59 -5.96
N VAL A 161 20.28 5.47 -7.10
CA VAL A 161 18.99 4.77 -7.22
C VAL A 161 18.93 3.89 -8.47
N THR A 162 17.98 2.97 -8.51
CA THR A 162 17.75 2.11 -9.67
C THR A 162 17.15 2.89 -10.84
N TYR A 163 17.09 2.28 -12.01
CA TYR A 163 16.75 2.91 -13.31
C TYR A 163 15.40 3.63 -13.29
N ASP A 164 14.43 3.10 -12.57
CA ASP A 164 13.06 3.63 -12.46
C ASP A 164 13.01 4.98 -11.76
N PHE A 165 13.77 5.15 -10.68
CA PHE A 165 13.94 6.45 -10.02
C PHE A 165 14.93 7.35 -10.73
N ALA A 166 16.04 6.80 -11.27
CA ALA A 166 17.07 7.60 -11.93
C ALA A 166 16.51 8.43 -13.09
N ARG A 167 15.55 7.89 -13.84
CA ARG A 167 14.88 8.60 -14.94
C ARG A 167 13.98 9.76 -14.49
N LEU A 168 13.59 9.80 -13.20
CA LEU A 168 12.67 10.78 -12.62
C LEU A 168 13.40 11.82 -11.77
N LEU A 169 14.63 11.55 -11.35
CA LEU A 169 15.40 12.39 -10.44
C LEU A 169 16.57 13.04 -11.17
N GLU A 170 16.53 14.36 -11.31
CA GLU A 170 17.62 15.12 -11.90
C GLU A 170 18.91 14.96 -11.08
N GLY A 171 20.02 14.68 -11.78
CA GLY A 171 21.32 14.45 -11.16
C GLY A 171 21.45 13.13 -10.40
N ALA A 172 20.57 12.16 -10.64
CA ALA A 172 20.68 10.83 -10.05
C ALA A 172 21.77 10.01 -10.74
N THR A 173 22.43 9.16 -9.93
CA THR A 173 23.35 8.11 -10.39
C THR A 173 22.59 6.80 -10.40
N GLN A 174 22.46 6.20 -11.58
CA GLN A 174 21.81 4.90 -11.70
C GLN A 174 22.75 3.80 -11.16
N VAL A 175 22.22 2.95 -10.30
CA VAL A 175 22.87 1.74 -9.79
C VAL A 175 22.10 0.49 -10.21
N SER A 176 22.74 -0.68 -10.14
CA SER A 176 22.08 -1.96 -10.37
C SER A 176 21.21 -2.38 -9.17
N CYS A 177 20.48 -3.48 -9.29
CA CYS A 177 19.69 -4.08 -8.20
C CYS A 177 20.58 -4.38 -6.98
N SER A 178 21.65 -5.13 -7.18
CA SER A 178 22.63 -5.45 -6.12
C SER A 178 23.38 -4.20 -5.63
N GLY A 179 23.67 -3.25 -6.54
CA GLY A 179 24.28 -1.97 -6.21
C GLY A 179 23.41 -1.12 -5.30
N PHE A 180 22.08 -1.13 -5.48
CA PHE A 180 21.18 -0.43 -4.59
C PHE A 180 21.18 -1.04 -3.17
N GLY A 181 21.19 -2.39 -3.09
CA GLY A 181 21.36 -3.06 -1.80
C GLY A 181 22.66 -2.66 -1.09
N GLN A 182 23.76 -2.53 -1.85
CA GLN A 182 25.04 -2.08 -1.28
C GLN A 182 24.95 -0.63 -0.75
N VAL A 183 24.31 0.29 -1.49
CA VAL A 183 24.10 1.67 -1.05
C VAL A 183 23.26 1.73 0.25
N MET A 184 22.31 0.82 0.42
CA MET A 184 21.51 0.74 1.65
C MET A 184 22.32 0.26 2.87
N ILE A 185 23.37 -0.51 2.67
CA ILE A 185 24.22 -1.02 3.76
C ILE A 185 25.24 0.02 4.22
N GLU A 186 25.69 0.90 3.35
CA GLU A 186 26.63 2.01 3.63
C GLU A 186 25.97 3.13 4.45
#